data_0e35c2b4e3b004b2e6970b87407a3486
#
_entry.id   0e35c2b4e3b004b2e6970b87407a3486
#
_cell.length_a   1.000
_cell.length_b   1.000
_cell.length_c   1.000
_cell.angle_alpha   90.00
_cell.angle_beta   90.00
_cell.angle_gamma   90.00
#
_symmetry.space_group_name_H-M   'P 1'
#
loop_
_entity.id
_entity.type
_entity.pdbx_description
1 polymer ?
#
loop_
_entity_poly.entity_id
_entity_poly.type
_entity_poly.pdbx_seq_one_letter_code
_entity_poly.pdbx_strand_id
1 'polypeptide(L)'
;GLNLIQRDRQAAYFADPKGARVLLCSEIGSEGRNFQFAHHLILWDLPENPELLEQRIGRLDRIGQTDTIHIHLPYIQNSSEEVWVQFYNKGVGIFEQPVPTALIIAETFGEELEKLSNEFDADALQSLMTDVTDARKDLGEKLENGYLRLLARNSNKPGQSELLREQIQSSDTDSAFETFATDLMEYVGLRVEDLSDRRYLFKPE
;
A
#
# COMPACT_ATOMS: atom_id res chain seq x y z
N GLY A 1 -24.59 2.30 -4.04
CA GLY A 1 -23.43 2.05 -3.16
C GLY A 1 -23.55 2.84 -1.87
N LEU A 2 -22.74 2.51 -0.85
CA LEU A 2 -22.71 3.22 0.43
C LEU A 2 -22.15 4.63 0.24
N ASN A 3 -22.68 5.62 0.96
CA ASN A 3 -22.08 6.94 1.03
C ASN A 3 -20.84 6.94 1.94
N LEU A 4 -20.08 8.04 1.97
CA LEU A 4 -18.80 8.13 2.70
C LEU A 4 -18.98 7.82 4.20
N ILE A 5 -19.97 8.41 4.85
CA ILE A 5 -20.24 8.22 6.28
C ILE A 5 -20.58 6.75 6.59
N GLN A 6 -21.35 6.10 5.71
CA GLN A 6 -21.69 4.68 5.88
C GLN A 6 -20.45 3.80 5.73
N ARG A 7 -19.56 4.10 4.75
CA ARG A 7 -18.29 3.37 4.57
C ARG A 7 -17.39 3.54 5.80
N ASP A 8 -17.31 4.74 6.38
CA ASP A 8 -16.53 4.99 7.58
C ASP A 8 -17.03 4.20 8.77
N ARG A 9 -18.36 4.14 8.96
CA ARG A 9 -18.98 3.33 10.01
C ARG A 9 -18.70 1.84 9.85
N GLN A 10 -18.75 1.31 8.61
CA GLN A 10 -18.44 -0.10 8.36
C GLN A 10 -16.97 -0.41 8.62
N ALA A 11 -16.06 0.46 8.20
CA ALA A 11 -14.63 0.30 8.49
C ALA A 11 -14.34 0.36 10.00
N ALA A 12 -14.96 1.28 10.72
CA ALA A 12 -14.84 1.36 12.17
C ALA A 12 -15.42 0.12 12.88
N TYR A 13 -16.55 -0.41 12.39
CA TYR A 13 -17.14 -1.65 12.92
C TYR A 13 -16.27 -2.88 12.64
N PHE A 14 -15.57 -2.92 11.51
CA PHE A 14 -14.58 -3.97 11.22
C PHE A 14 -13.33 -3.85 12.10
N ALA A 15 -12.94 -2.64 12.48
CA ALA A 15 -11.80 -2.41 13.37
C ALA A 15 -12.11 -2.73 14.85
N ASP A 16 -13.38 -2.78 15.24
CA ASP A 16 -13.78 -3.12 16.62
C ASP A 16 -13.57 -4.63 16.87
N PRO A 17 -12.84 -5.03 17.93
CA PRO A 17 -12.66 -6.43 18.31
C PRO A 17 -13.98 -7.21 18.51
N LYS A 18 -15.08 -6.52 18.83
CA LYS A 18 -16.42 -7.07 18.97
C LYS A 18 -17.28 -6.88 17.72
N GLY A 19 -16.72 -6.28 16.67
CA GLY A 19 -17.41 -5.93 15.44
C GLY A 19 -17.41 -7.05 14.39
N ALA A 20 -17.40 -6.63 13.12
CA ALA A 20 -17.40 -7.55 12.00
C ALA A 20 -16.06 -8.31 11.90
N ARG A 21 -16.14 -9.60 11.58
CA ARG A 21 -14.94 -10.45 11.37
C ARG A 21 -14.48 -10.43 9.92
N VAL A 22 -15.29 -9.95 9.01
CA VAL A 22 -15.01 -9.86 7.58
C VAL A 22 -15.52 -8.52 7.06
N LEU A 23 -14.72 -7.87 6.24
CA LEU A 23 -15.11 -6.68 5.51
C LEU A 23 -15.03 -6.96 4.00
N LEU A 24 -16.13 -6.76 3.29
CA LEU A 24 -16.17 -6.81 1.83
C LEU A 24 -16.05 -5.39 1.28
N CYS A 25 -15.00 -5.15 0.50
CA CYS A 25 -14.71 -3.86 -0.11
C CYS A 25 -14.62 -3.96 -1.64
N SER A 26 -15.07 -2.92 -2.34
CA SER A 26 -14.56 -2.56 -3.66
C SER A 26 -13.33 -1.65 -3.51
N GLU A 27 -12.62 -1.36 -4.59
CA GLU A 27 -11.47 -0.45 -4.56
C GLU A 27 -11.79 0.90 -3.91
N ILE A 28 -12.85 1.54 -4.33
CA ILE A 28 -13.32 2.82 -3.74
C ILE A 28 -13.61 2.68 -2.24
N GLY A 29 -14.06 1.51 -1.79
CA GLY A 29 -14.35 1.24 -0.37
C GLY A 29 -13.11 1.10 0.49
N SER A 30 -11.99 0.66 -0.09
CA SER A 30 -10.72 0.48 0.60
C SER A 30 -9.77 1.68 0.46
N GLU A 31 -10.00 2.56 -0.51
CA GLU A 31 -9.13 3.70 -0.82
C GLU A 31 -8.96 4.63 0.39
N GLY A 32 -7.71 5.05 0.64
CA GLY A 32 -7.35 5.95 1.74
C GLY A 32 -7.46 5.34 3.14
N ARG A 33 -7.83 4.07 3.30
CA ARG A 33 -8.01 3.42 4.59
C ARG A 33 -6.80 2.60 5.01
N ASN A 34 -6.67 2.41 6.32
CA ASN A 34 -5.65 1.57 6.93
C ASN A 34 -6.32 0.39 7.62
N PHE A 35 -5.96 -0.83 7.17
CA PHE A 35 -6.44 -2.09 7.73
C PHE A 35 -5.30 -2.93 8.34
N GLN A 36 -4.28 -2.28 8.84
CA GLN A 36 -3.08 -2.89 9.42
C GLN A 36 -3.37 -3.87 10.58
N PHE A 37 -4.52 -3.75 11.22
CA PHE A 37 -4.99 -4.69 12.25
C PHE A 37 -5.50 -6.01 11.66
N ALA A 38 -5.72 -6.10 10.36
CA ALA A 38 -6.10 -7.33 9.66
C ALA A 38 -4.87 -7.94 8.96
N HIS A 39 -4.77 -9.26 8.99
CA HIS A 39 -3.66 -10.00 8.39
C HIS A 39 -4.11 -11.10 7.42
N HIS A 40 -5.40 -11.12 7.05
CA HIS A 40 -5.93 -11.96 5.99
C HIS A 40 -6.56 -11.08 4.90
N LEU A 41 -6.10 -11.23 3.67
CA LEU A 41 -6.61 -10.56 2.48
C LEU A 41 -7.12 -11.61 1.50
N ILE A 42 -8.40 -11.52 1.13
CA ILE A 42 -8.98 -12.34 0.08
C ILE A 42 -9.14 -11.46 -1.16
N LEU A 43 -8.41 -11.77 -2.21
CA LEU A 43 -8.52 -11.11 -3.51
C LEU A 43 -9.44 -11.95 -4.38
N TRP A 44 -10.68 -11.52 -4.53
CA TRP A 44 -11.68 -12.20 -5.33
C TRP A 44 -11.46 -12.05 -6.82
N ASP A 45 -10.88 -10.93 -7.22
CA ASP A 45 -10.42 -10.60 -8.56
C ASP A 45 -9.01 -10.03 -8.49
N LEU A 46 -8.22 -10.28 -9.52
CA LEU A 46 -6.90 -9.68 -9.70
C LEU A 46 -6.98 -8.55 -10.74
N PRO A 47 -6.47 -7.36 -10.45
CA PRO A 47 -6.37 -6.30 -11.44
C PRO A 47 -5.28 -6.63 -12.46
N GLU A 48 -5.45 -6.19 -13.69
CA GLU A 48 -4.42 -6.28 -14.73
C GLU A 48 -3.22 -5.35 -14.45
N ASN A 49 -3.47 -4.25 -13.73
CA ASN A 49 -2.42 -3.32 -13.32
C ASN A 49 -1.82 -3.75 -11.97
N PRO A 50 -0.51 -4.10 -11.94
CA PRO A 50 0.16 -4.52 -10.72
C PRO A 50 0.22 -3.43 -9.63
N GLU A 51 0.21 -2.15 -9.98
CA GLU A 51 0.19 -1.06 -8.99
C GLU A 51 -1.10 -1.07 -8.15
N LEU A 52 -2.24 -1.41 -8.78
CA LEU A 52 -3.50 -1.57 -8.05
C LEU A 52 -3.46 -2.78 -7.12
N LEU A 53 -2.79 -3.86 -7.52
CA LEU A 53 -2.59 -5.02 -6.66
C LEU A 53 -1.72 -4.67 -5.45
N GLU A 54 -0.60 -3.99 -5.66
CA GLU A 54 0.25 -3.50 -4.57
C GLU A 54 -0.49 -2.54 -3.64
N GLN A 55 -1.33 -1.66 -4.18
CA GLN A 55 -2.17 -0.79 -3.37
C GLN A 55 -3.17 -1.57 -2.51
N ARG A 56 -3.78 -2.65 -3.04
CA ARG A 56 -4.69 -3.52 -2.26
C ARG A 56 -3.93 -4.20 -1.11
N ILE A 57 -2.76 -4.77 -1.39
CA ILE A 57 -1.89 -5.40 -0.37
C ILE A 57 -1.43 -4.37 0.66
N GLY A 58 -1.02 -3.19 0.20
CA GLY A 58 -0.55 -2.10 1.05
C GLY A 58 -1.61 -1.48 1.98
N ARG A 59 -2.88 -1.92 1.91
CA ARG A 59 -3.89 -1.57 2.93
C ARG A 59 -3.64 -2.30 4.25
N LEU A 60 -3.03 -3.48 4.19
CA LEU A 60 -2.70 -4.32 5.33
C LEU A 60 -1.19 -4.25 5.64
N ASP A 61 -0.36 -4.29 4.59
CA ASP A 61 1.10 -4.23 4.68
C ASP A 61 1.57 -2.79 4.79
N ARG A 62 1.77 -2.34 6.01
CA ARG A 62 2.21 -0.99 6.32
C ARG A 62 3.35 -1.00 7.33
N ILE A 63 4.06 0.12 7.42
CA ILE A 63 5.08 0.35 8.44
C ILE A 63 4.46 0.11 9.82
N GLY A 64 5.06 -0.82 10.57
CA GLY A 64 4.57 -1.27 11.88
C GLY A 64 3.67 -2.51 11.85
N GLN A 65 3.43 -3.13 10.68
CA GLN A 65 2.86 -4.47 10.61
C GLN A 65 3.85 -5.49 11.20
N THR A 66 3.40 -6.27 12.16
CA THR A 66 4.21 -7.29 12.84
C THR A 66 3.78 -8.71 12.49
N ASP A 67 2.56 -8.86 11.98
CA ASP A 67 2.00 -10.15 11.63
C ASP A 67 2.20 -10.46 10.13
N THR A 68 2.35 -11.74 9.81
CA THR A 68 2.41 -12.19 8.42
C THR A 68 1.05 -11.97 7.76
N ILE A 69 1.05 -11.33 6.60
CA ILE A 69 -0.16 -11.15 5.79
C ILE A 69 -0.38 -12.39 4.95
N HIS A 70 -1.55 -13.01 5.12
CA HIS A 70 -1.99 -14.16 4.36
C HIS A 70 -2.89 -13.71 3.22
N ILE A 71 -2.42 -13.90 1.99
CA ILE A 71 -3.17 -13.55 0.78
C ILE A 71 -3.83 -14.80 0.22
N HIS A 72 -5.14 -14.76 0.08
CA HIS A 72 -5.96 -15.85 -0.43
C HIS A 72 -6.48 -15.51 -1.82
N LEU A 73 -6.20 -16.35 -2.79
CA LEU A 73 -6.52 -16.18 -4.20
C LEU A 73 -7.38 -17.36 -4.67
N PRO A 74 -8.72 -17.27 -4.57
CA PRO A 74 -9.58 -18.25 -5.19
C PRO A 74 -9.56 -18.05 -6.72
N TYR A 75 -9.35 -19.10 -7.48
CA TYR A 75 -9.38 -19.07 -8.93
C TYR A 75 -9.91 -20.41 -9.51
N ILE A 76 -10.39 -20.36 -10.74
CA ILE A 76 -10.82 -21.54 -11.48
C ILE A 76 -9.64 -22.06 -12.30
N GLN A 77 -9.39 -23.36 -12.23
CA GLN A 77 -8.33 -23.98 -13.04
C GLN A 77 -8.66 -23.91 -14.52
N ASN A 78 -7.65 -23.77 -15.36
CA ASN A 78 -7.74 -23.63 -16.82
C ASN A 78 -8.62 -22.46 -17.26
N SER A 79 -8.52 -21.35 -16.57
CA SER A 79 -9.28 -20.12 -16.83
C SER A 79 -8.37 -18.89 -16.92
N SER A 80 -8.96 -17.76 -17.30
CA SER A 80 -8.29 -16.47 -17.30
C SER A 80 -7.76 -16.09 -15.92
N GLU A 81 -8.47 -16.43 -14.85
CA GLU A 81 -8.03 -16.14 -13.49
C GLU A 81 -6.71 -16.89 -13.18
N GLU A 82 -6.57 -18.14 -13.64
CA GLU A 82 -5.33 -18.89 -13.44
C GLU A 82 -4.15 -18.20 -14.13
N VAL A 83 -4.33 -17.65 -15.33
CA VAL A 83 -3.27 -16.92 -16.06
C VAL A 83 -2.75 -15.78 -15.20
N TRP A 84 -3.63 -14.93 -14.65
CA TRP A 84 -3.24 -13.80 -13.82
C TRP A 84 -2.64 -14.23 -12.48
N VAL A 85 -3.19 -15.28 -11.84
CA VAL A 85 -2.62 -15.83 -10.60
C VAL A 85 -1.20 -16.33 -10.82
N GLN A 86 -0.96 -17.10 -11.88
CA GLN A 86 0.38 -17.63 -12.20
C GLN A 86 1.34 -16.47 -12.57
N PHE A 87 0.87 -15.50 -13.34
CA PHE A 87 1.65 -14.32 -13.69
C PHE A 87 2.14 -13.57 -12.46
N TYR A 88 1.24 -13.21 -11.56
CA TYR A 88 1.60 -12.47 -10.35
C TYR A 88 2.39 -13.30 -9.34
N ASN A 89 2.06 -14.57 -9.18
CA ASN A 89 2.68 -15.43 -8.20
C ASN A 89 4.06 -15.95 -8.66
N LYS A 90 4.09 -16.67 -9.80
CA LYS A 90 5.32 -17.29 -10.29
C LYS A 90 6.16 -16.36 -11.16
N GLY A 91 5.55 -15.62 -12.05
CA GLY A 91 6.24 -14.72 -12.96
C GLY A 91 6.83 -13.51 -12.21
N VAL A 92 5.96 -12.64 -11.73
CA VAL A 92 6.36 -11.38 -11.08
C VAL A 92 6.82 -11.57 -9.64
N GLY A 93 6.19 -12.48 -8.87
CA GLY A 93 6.50 -12.70 -7.45
C GLY A 93 6.02 -11.58 -6.52
N ILE A 94 4.98 -10.86 -6.90
CA ILE A 94 4.50 -9.65 -6.22
C ILE A 94 3.91 -9.91 -4.82
N PHE A 95 3.52 -11.16 -4.53
CA PHE A 95 2.97 -11.55 -3.24
C PHE A 95 4.05 -11.79 -2.18
N GLU A 96 5.30 -11.93 -2.57
CA GLU A 96 6.42 -12.15 -1.65
C GLU A 96 7.08 -10.83 -1.24
N GLN A 97 7.19 -9.90 -2.17
CA GLN A 97 7.83 -8.60 -1.98
C GLN A 97 7.37 -7.59 -3.05
N PRO A 98 7.44 -6.28 -2.78
CA PRO A 98 7.20 -5.27 -3.80
C PRO A 98 8.16 -5.42 -4.99
N VAL A 99 7.65 -5.32 -6.21
CA VAL A 99 8.43 -5.48 -7.44
C VAL A 99 8.40 -4.20 -8.26
N PRO A 100 9.39 -3.31 -8.14
CA PRO A 100 9.39 -1.99 -8.82
C PRO A 100 9.27 -2.07 -10.34
N THR A 101 9.58 -3.22 -10.94
CA THR A 101 9.51 -3.46 -12.39
C THR A 101 8.21 -4.13 -12.83
N ALA A 102 7.29 -4.39 -11.91
CA ALA A 102 6.05 -5.14 -12.19
C ALA A 102 5.22 -4.52 -13.32
N LEU A 103 5.10 -3.19 -13.36
CA LEU A 103 4.36 -2.50 -14.41
C LEU A 103 5.02 -2.68 -15.78
N ILE A 104 6.34 -2.53 -15.88
CA ILE A 104 7.10 -2.72 -17.13
C ILE A 104 6.94 -4.16 -17.64
N ILE A 105 6.96 -5.13 -16.73
CA ILE A 105 6.76 -6.55 -17.06
C ILE A 105 5.33 -6.77 -17.57
N ALA A 106 4.31 -6.24 -16.88
CA ALA A 106 2.92 -6.37 -17.29
C ALA A 106 2.66 -5.73 -18.66
N GLU A 107 3.25 -4.57 -18.93
CA GLU A 107 3.18 -3.93 -20.26
C GLU A 107 3.92 -4.73 -21.33
N THR A 108 5.07 -5.34 -21.00
CA THR A 108 5.87 -6.11 -21.97
C THR A 108 5.16 -7.38 -22.41
N PHE A 109 4.49 -8.08 -21.50
CA PHE A 109 3.82 -9.37 -21.76
C PHE A 109 2.29 -9.26 -21.84
N GLY A 110 1.76 -8.05 -21.92
CA GLY A 110 0.31 -7.79 -21.90
C GLY A 110 -0.47 -8.50 -23.01
N GLU A 111 0.04 -8.49 -24.25
CA GLU A 111 -0.61 -9.13 -25.39
C GLU A 111 -0.67 -10.66 -25.24
N GLU A 112 0.42 -11.28 -24.76
CA GLU A 112 0.48 -12.72 -24.50
C GLU A 112 -0.44 -13.12 -23.35
N LEU A 113 -0.49 -12.33 -22.29
CA LEU A 113 -1.39 -12.53 -21.14
C LEU A 113 -2.86 -12.44 -21.58
N GLU A 114 -3.22 -11.43 -22.36
CA GLU A 114 -4.57 -11.27 -22.89
C GLU A 114 -4.96 -12.44 -23.80
N LYS A 115 -4.05 -12.88 -24.69
CA LYS A 115 -4.29 -14.03 -25.56
C LYS A 115 -4.53 -15.30 -24.75
N LEU A 116 -3.70 -15.60 -23.74
CA LEU A 116 -3.86 -16.77 -22.89
C LEU A 116 -5.09 -16.67 -21.98
N SER A 117 -5.50 -15.47 -21.59
CA SER A 117 -6.74 -15.24 -20.84
C SER A 117 -7.98 -15.54 -21.68
N ASN A 118 -7.92 -15.32 -22.99
CA ASN A 118 -9.01 -15.64 -23.92
C ASN A 118 -9.01 -17.10 -24.37
N GLU A 119 -7.83 -17.67 -24.59
CA GLU A 119 -7.61 -19.06 -25.03
C GLU A 119 -6.57 -19.70 -24.12
N PHE A 120 -7.02 -20.39 -23.07
CA PHE A 120 -6.14 -21.00 -22.10
C PHE A 120 -5.35 -22.15 -22.70
N ASP A 121 -4.01 -22.11 -22.59
CA ASP A 121 -3.07 -23.15 -22.93
C ASP A 121 -2.04 -23.32 -21.81
N ALA A 122 -1.99 -24.51 -21.20
CA ALA A 122 -1.15 -24.77 -20.05
C ALA A 122 0.36 -24.76 -20.38
N ASP A 123 0.72 -25.28 -21.55
CA ASP A 123 2.13 -25.36 -21.97
C ASP A 123 2.64 -23.97 -22.36
N ALA A 124 1.82 -23.20 -23.08
CA ALA A 124 2.13 -21.80 -23.39
C ALA A 124 2.20 -20.93 -22.15
N LEU A 125 1.32 -21.15 -21.16
CA LEU A 125 1.37 -20.45 -19.87
C LEU A 125 2.67 -20.76 -19.11
N GLN A 126 3.09 -22.02 -19.07
CA GLN A 126 4.34 -22.42 -18.43
C GLN A 126 5.56 -21.76 -19.10
N SER A 127 5.58 -21.70 -20.44
CA SER A 127 6.63 -21.02 -21.19
C SER A 127 6.66 -19.52 -20.87
N LEU A 128 5.49 -18.87 -20.92
CA LEU A 128 5.37 -17.45 -20.61
C LEU A 128 5.86 -17.14 -19.19
N MET A 129 5.54 -17.97 -18.19
CA MET A 129 6.04 -17.77 -16.82
C MET A 129 7.55 -17.84 -16.72
N THR A 130 8.20 -18.66 -17.54
CA THR A 130 9.67 -18.71 -17.63
C THR A 130 10.21 -17.41 -18.19
N ASP A 131 9.66 -16.94 -19.31
CA ASP A 131 10.09 -15.70 -19.97
C ASP A 131 9.89 -14.48 -19.06
N VAL A 132 8.76 -14.41 -18.36
CA VAL A 132 8.47 -13.37 -17.36
C VAL A 132 9.47 -13.39 -16.21
N THR A 133 9.82 -14.58 -15.70
CA THR A 133 10.78 -14.73 -14.61
C THR A 133 12.18 -14.27 -15.04
N ASP A 134 12.59 -14.62 -16.26
CA ASP A 134 13.89 -14.19 -16.80
C ASP A 134 13.92 -12.67 -17.04
N ALA A 135 12.84 -12.11 -17.58
CA ALA A 135 12.71 -10.66 -17.75
C ALA A 135 12.74 -9.91 -16.39
N ARG A 136 12.05 -10.45 -15.37
CA ARG A 136 12.10 -9.88 -14.01
C ARG A 136 13.53 -9.81 -13.48
N LYS A 137 14.28 -10.89 -13.65
CA LYS A 137 15.68 -10.98 -13.20
C LYS A 137 16.56 -9.98 -13.93
N ASP A 138 16.46 -9.92 -15.25
CA ASP A 138 17.25 -9.00 -16.09
C ASP A 138 16.92 -7.53 -15.77
N LEU A 139 15.65 -7.19 -15.61
CA LEU A 139 15.22 -5.85 -15.22
C LEU A 139 15.67 -5.50 -13.80
N GLY A 140 15.62 -6.46 -12.86
CA GLY A 140 16.12 -6.29 -11.50
C GLY A 140 17.62 -5.98 -11.46
N GLU A 141 18.44 -6.74 -12.21
CA GLU A 141 19.88 -6.52 -12.34
C GLU A 141 20.20 -5.15 -12.97
N LYS A 142 19.44 -4.77 -14.02
CA LYS A 142 19.56 -3.44 -14.64
C LYS A 142 19.20 -2.31 -13.68
N LEU A 143 18.21 -2.50 -12.85
CA LEU A 143 17.77 -1.53 -11.84
C LEU A 143 18.82 -1.39 -10.75
N GLU A 144 19.41 -2.49 -10.30
CA GLU A 144 20.49 -2.47 -9.31
C GLU A 144 21.79 -1.84 -9.83
N ASN A 145 22.12 -2.11 -11.08
CA ASN A 145 23.39 -1.67 -11.69
C ASN A 145 23.30 -0.32 -12.43
N GLY A 146 22.10 0.18 -12.68
CA GLY A 146 21.88 1.33 -13.55
C GLY A 146 21.73 2.68 -12.85
N TYR A 147 21.35 3.67 -13.67
CA TYR A 147 21.14 5.08 -13.31
C TYR A 147 20.15 5.28 -12.14
N LEU A 148 19.16 4.39 -11.98
CA LEU A 148 18.19 4.45 -10.88
C LEU A 148 18.84 4.19 -9.52
N ARG A 149 19.88 3.35 -9.45
CA ARG A 149 20.69 3.17 -8.24
C ARG A 149 21.48 4.44 -7.88
N LEU A 150 21.98 5.16 -8.89
CA LEU A 150 22.64 6.45 -8.68
C LEU A 150 21.65 7.52 -8.19
N LEU A 151 20.43 7.55 -8.74
CA LEU A 151 19.37 8.44 -8.26
C LEU A 151 18.94 8.07 -6.83
N ALA A 152 18.71 6.79 -6.54
CA ALA A 152 18.37 6.33 -5.19
C ALA A 152 19.48 6.63 -4.18
N ARG A 153 20.76 6.44 -4.54
CA ARG A 153 21.89 6.80 -3.70
C ARG A 153 22.08 8.30 -3.54
N ASN A 154 21.77 9.10 -4.56
CA ASN A 154 21.87 10.55 -4.50
C ASN A 154 20.66 11.19 -3.79
N SER A 155 19.51 10.57 -3.82
CA SER A 155 18.32 11.01 -3.09
C SER A 155 18.40 10.67 -1.60
N ASN A 156 19.06 9.57 -1.25
CA ASN A 156 19.28 9.19 0.15
C ASN A 156 20.74 9.50 0.55
N LYS A 157 20.94 10.69 1.10
CA LYS A 157 22.21 11.07 1.75
C LYS A 157 22.05 10.81 3.26
N PRO A 158 22.53 9.68 3.81
CA PRO A 158 22.25 9.27 5.19
C PRO A 158 22.54 10.38 6.22
N GLY A 159 23.63 11.13 6.05
CA GLY A 159 23.97 12.23 6.94
C GLY A 159 23.03 13.44 6.84
N GLN A 160 22.47 13.73 5.67
CA GLN A 160 21.53 14.84 5.50
C GLN A 160 20.12 14.46 5.96
N SER A 161 19.70 13.22 5.73
CA SER A 161 18.40 12.74 6.24
C SER A 161 18.39 12.64 7.76
N GLU A 162 19.51 12.31 8.40
CA GLU A 162 19.64 12.30 9.85
C GLU A 162 19.60 13.72 10.42
N LEU A 163 20.35 14.65 9.85
CA LEU A 163 20.29 16.07 10.24
C LEU A 163 18.88 16.66 10.05
N LEU A 164 18.21 16.36 8.95
CA LEU A 164 16.85 16.82 8.70
C LEU A 164 15.87 16.21 9.70
N ARG A 165 16.02 14.93 10.03
CA ARG A 165 15.20 14.27 11.05
C ARG A 165 15.41 14.93 12.44
N GLU A 166 16.66 15.21 12.80
CA GLU A 166 16.98 15.91 14.07
C GLU A 166 16.40 17.32 14.08
N GLN A 167 16.47 18.05 12.97
CA GLN A 167 15.88 19.38 12.85
C GLN A 167 14.34 19.35 12.95
N ILE A 168 13.69 18.40 12.30
CA ILE A 168 12.24 18.19 12.39
C ILE A 168 11.88 17.84 13.84
N GLN A 169 12.58 16.90 14.45
CA GLN A 169 12.32 16.47 15.83
C GLN A 169 12.55 17.59 16.84
N SER A 170 13.59 18.41 16.64
CA SER A 170 13.84 19.58 17.50
C SER A 170 12.76 20.65 17.29
N SER A 171 12.29 20.87 16.07
CA SER A 171 11.19 21.77 15.77
C SER A 171 9.86 21.28 16.34
N ASP A 172 9.62 19.96 16.28
CA ASP A 172 8.41 19.34 16.86
C ASP A 172 8.38 19.40 18.39
N THR A 173 9.56 19.45 19.02
CA THR A 173 9.68 19.56 20.49
C THR A 173 9.76 21.02 20.96
N ASP A 174 9.83 21.99 20.06
CA ASP A 174 9.86 23.40 20.39
C ASP A 174 8.48 23.87 20.88
N SER A 175 8.42 24.28 22.14
CA SER A 175 7.21 24.81 22.76
C SER A 175 6.86 26.24 22.32
N ALA A 176 7.74 26.91 21.60
CA ALA A 176 7.52 28.32 21.21
C ALA A 176 6.29 28.48 20.31
N PHE A 177 6.07 27.54 19.36
CA PHE A 177 4.88 27.55 18.53
C PHE A 177 3.59 27.25 19.32
N GLU A 178 3.65 26.34 20.25
CA GLU A 178 2.50 26.01 21.12
C GLU A 178 2.11 27.20 21.99
N THR A 179 3.09 27.83 22.62
CA THR A 179 2.87 29.04 23.42
C THR A 179 2.28 30.16 22.56
N PHE A 180 2.85 30.42 21.39
CA PHE A 180 2.31 31.42 20.47
C PHE A 180 0.86 31.09 20.05
N ALA A 181 0.57 29.82 19.72
CA ALA A 181 -0.77 29.43 19.28
C ALA A 181 -1.81 29.54 20.41
N THR A 182 -1.46 29.13 21.63
CA THR A 182 -2.33 29.28 22.80
C THR A 182 -2.58 30.75 23.15
N ASP A 183 -1.54 31.56 23.19
CA ASP A 183 -1.65 33.02 23.45
C ASP A 183 -2.51 33.73 22.40
N LEU A 184 -2.35 33.33 21.11
CA LEU A 184 -3.17 33.88 20.03
C LEU A 184 -4.64 33.51 20.19
N MET A 185 -4.93 32.27 20.58
CA MET A 185 -6.31 31.82 20.78
C MET A 185 -6.97 32.52 21.98
N GLU A 186 -6.24 32.74 23.05
CA GLU A 186 -6.70 33.54 24.19
C GLU A 186 -6.93 35.01 23.79
N TYR A 187 -6.02 35.58 23.00
CA TYR A 187 -6.14 36.95 22.50
C TYR A 187 -7.41 37.17 21.64
N VAL A 188 -7.83 36.15 20.86
CA VAL A 188 -9.08 36.26 20.06
C VAL A 188 -10.33 35.85 20.85
N GLY A 189 -10.23 35.70 22.19
CA GLY A 189 -11.38 35.45 23.08
C GLY A 189 -11.79 33.97 23.15
N LEU A 190 -10.85 33.04 22.97
CA LEU A 190 -11.08 31.63 23.20
C LEU A 190 -10.43 31.21 24.51
N ARG A 191 -11.15 30.46 25.31
CA ARG A 191 -10.59 29.81 26.49
C ARG A 191 -9.84 28.55 26.10
N VAL A 192 -8.58 28.44 26.52
CA VAL A 192 -7.72 27.28 26.24
C VAL A 192 -7.70 26.36 27.45
N GLU A 193 -8.08 25.11 27.27
CA GLU A 193 -7.98 24.07 28.31
C GLU A 193 -6.97 23.03 27.87
N ASP A 194 -5.96 22.76 28.67
CA ASP A 194 -4.99 21.69 28.47
C ASP A 194 -5.62 20.34 28.85
N LEU A 195 -5.68 19.42 27.90
CA LEU A 195 -6.27 18.09 28.09
C LEU A 195 -5.23 17.01 28.36
N SER A 196 -4.07 17.10 27.72
CA SER A 196 -2.95 16.17 27.87
C SER A 196 -1.76 16.72 27.09
N ASP A 197 -0.61 16.02 27.16
CA ASP A 197 0.60 16.41 26.44
C ASP A 197 0.30 16.82 24.99
N ARG A 198 0.53 18.11 24.69
CA ARG A 198 0.32 18.76 23.39
C ARG A 198 -1.11 18.66 22.82
N ARG A 199 -2.13 18.59 23.69
CA ARG A 199 -3.56 18.59 23.29
C ARG A 199 -4.32 19.66 24.04
N TYR A 200 -4.84 20.60 23.29
CA TYR A 200 -5.57 21.75 23.77
C TYR A 200 -7.02 21.74 23.30
N LEU A 201 -7.92 22.11 24.15
CA LEU A 201 -9.33 22.29 23.82
C LEU A 201 -9.66 23.79 23.82
N PHE A 202 -10.13 24.31 22.70
CA PHE A 202 -10.55 25.68 22.56
C PHE A 202 -12.07 25.78 22.74
N LYS A 203 -12.51 26.66 23.64
CA LYS A 203 -13.93 26.95 23.88
C LYS A 203 -14.17 28.44 23.70
N PRO A 204 -15.32 28.87 23.14
CA PRO A 204 -15.70 30.27 23.19
C PRO A 204 -15.89 30.70 24.66
N GLU A 205 -15.48 31.92 25.00
CA GLU A 205 -15.77 32.53 26.31
C GLU A 205 -17.28 32.71 26.55
#